data_6e4ce3ae8b1e0d42bd8a96311e3f42cf
#
_entry.id   6e4ce3ae8b1e0d42bd8a96311e3f42cf
#
_cell.length_a   1.000
_cell.length_b   1.000
_cell.length_c   1.000
_cell.angle_alpha   90.00
_cell.angle_beta   90.00
_cell.angle_gamma   90.00
#
_symmetry.space_group_name_H-M   'P 1'
#
loop_
_entity.id
_entity.type
_entity.pdbx_description
1 polymer ?
#
loop_
_entity_poly.entity_id
_entity_poly.type
_entity_poly.pdbx_seq_one_letter_code
_entity_poly.pdbx_strand_id
1 'polypeptide(L)'
;QSVLDRDGKRALQYSAIKGEKELREEIARRETQKGIPTDAEEVQIVSGSQQALDLIARLFLNPGDKVLVESPTYMGALQAFDLCQPKYVELDCDQEGLNPAAFGQECRNAKFAYVIPTCANPTGLTISSERRELLAQKAREFDFWIVEDDPYGEIWYTHEPPPSMRAF
;
A
#
# COMPACT_ATOMS: atom_id res chain seq x y z
N GLN A 1 -29.30 1.20 -10.58
CA GLN A 1 -30.31 1.56 -11.60
C GLN A 1 -30.01 2.94 -12.19
N SER A 2 -29.75 3.98 -11.37
CA SER A 2 -29.47 5.35 -11.84
C SER A 2 -28.25 5.48 -12.78
N VAL A 3 -27.21 4.67 -12.59
CA VAL A 3 -26.01 4.69 -13.45
C VAL A 3 -26.34 4.13 -14.84
N LEU A 4 -27.07 3.02 -14.89
CA LEU A 4 -27.49 2.43 -16.18
C LEU A 4 -28.48 3.34 -16.92
N ASP A 5 -29.33 4.06 -16.20
CA ASP A 5 -30.28 5.01 -16.78
C ASP A 5 -29.55 6.24 -17.35
N ARG A 6 -28.49 6.72 -16.67
CA ARG A 6 -27.71 7.88 -17.09
C ARG A 6 -26.69 7.55 -18.17
N ASP A 7 -25.90 6.49 -17.95
CA ASP A 7 -24.71 6.17 -18.76
C ASP A 7 -24.94 4.97 -19.71
N GLY A 8 -26.03 4.22 -19.51
CA GLY A 8 -26.54 3.21 -20.42
C GLY A 8 -25.47 2.30 -21.03
N LYS A 9 -25.33 2.37 -22.35
CA LYS A 9 -24.38 1.54 -23.09
C LYS A 9 -22.92 1.79 -22.72
N ARG A 10 -22.55 3.00 -22.29
CA ARG A 10 -21.17 3.35 -21.88
C ARG A 10 -20.76 2.56 -20.64
N ALA A 11 -21.65 2.43 -19.66
CA ALA A 11 -21.37 1.70 -18.42
C ALA A 11 -21.14 0.18 -18.64
N LEU A 12 -21.54 -0.35 -19.79
CA LEU A 12 -21.39 -1.76 -20.16
C LEU A 12 -20.26 -2.00 -21.19
N GLN A 13 -19.46 -0.99 -21.49
CA GLN A 13 -18.32 -1.08 -22.40
C GLN A 13 -16.99 -1.15 -21.65
N TYR A 14 -15.91 -1.34 -22.40
CA TYR A 14 -14.56 -1.22 -21.85
C TYR A 14 -14.34 0.17 -21.27
N SER A 15 -13.83 0.22 -20.06
CA SER A 15 -13.44 1.47 -19.41
C SER A 15 -12.07 1.96 -19.88
N ALA A 16 -11.70 3.20 -19.51
CA ALA A 16 -10.35 3.70 -19.68
C ALA A 16 -9.35 2.83 -18.91
N ILE A 17 -8.10 2.72 -19.39
CA ILE A 17 -7.04 1.89 -18.80
C ILE A 17 -6.81 2.21 -17.32
N LYS A 18 -6.85 3.49 -16.96
CA LYS A 18 -6.73 3.93 -15.54
C LYS A 18 -8.02 3.79 -14.73
N GLY A 19 -9.12 3.41 -15.34
CA GLY A 19 -10.46 3.41 -14.74
C GLY A 19 -11.24 4.70 -15.00
N GLU A 20 -12.51 4.72 -14.63
CA GLU A 20 -13.42 5.85 -14.86
C GLU A 20 -12.90 7.12 -14.18
N LYS A 21 -12.87 8.22 -14.94
CA LYS A 21 -12.31 9.50 -14.48
C LYS A 21 -13.02 10.02 -13.22
N GLU A 22 -14.35 9.98 -13.21
CA GLU A 22 -15.17 10.43 -12.08
C GLU A 22 -14.85 9.67 -10.79
N LEU A 23 -14.58 8.35 -10.89
CA LEU A 23 -14.17 7.52 -9.74
C LEU A 23 -12.77 7.91 -9.26
N ARG A 24 -11.83 8.13 -10.18
CA ARG A 24 -10.46 8.55 -9.83
C ARG A 24 -10.44 9.93 -9.18
N GLU A 25 -11.24 10.87 -9.68
CA GLU A 25 -11.42 12.20 -9.09
C GLU A 25 -12.00 12.13 -7.68
N GLU A 26 -12.99 11.26 -7.44
CA GLU A 26 -13.57 11.07 -6.11
C GLU A 26 -12.57 10.44 -5.13
N ILE A 27 -11.78 9.44 -5.57
CA ILE A 27 -10.71 8.86 -4.74
C ILE A 27 -9.66 9.92 -4.40
N ALA A 28 -9.18 10.67 -5.40
CA ALA A 28 -8.20 11.74 -5.19
C ALA A 28 -8.71 12.81 -4.20
N ARG A 29 -9.99 13.19 -4.31
CA ARG A 29 -10.64 14.11 -3.37
C ARG A 29 -10.66 13.56 -1.94
N ARG A 30 -11.00 12.27 -1.78
CA ARG A 30 -11.05 11.61 -0.46
C ARG A 30 -9.66 11.54 0.18
N GLU A 31 -8.65 11.14 -0.59
CA GLU A 31 -7.26 11.07 -0.09
C GLU A 31 -6.74 12.46 0.29
N THR A 32 -7.04 13.49 -0.52
CA THR A 32 -6.68 14.88 -0.19
C THR A 32 -7.36 15.33 1.11
N GLN A 33 -8.61 14.94 1.36
CA GLN A 33 -9.30 15.24 2.63
C GLN A 33 -8.68 14.53 3.85
N LYS A 34 -8.05 13.37 3.64
CA LYS A 34 -7.27 12.65 4.67
C LYS A 34 -5.86 13.23 4.88
N GLY A 35 -5.54 14.34 4.23
CA GLY A 35 -4.22 14.99 4.34
C GLY A 35 -3.18 14.50 3.34
N ILE A 36 -3.58 13.75 2.32
CA ILE A 36 -2.70 13.21 1.27
C ILE A 36 -3.05 13.92 -0.05
N PRO A 37 -2.39 15.03 -0.41
CA PRO A 37 -2.62 15.71 -1.69
C PRO A 37 -2.45 14.72 -2.84
N THR A 38 -3.51 14.50 -3.60
CA THR A 38 -3.56 13.47 -4.64
C THR A 38 -4.26 14.03 -5.88
N ASP A 39 -3.65 13.85 -7.05
CA ASP A 39 -4.26 14.12 -8.35
C ASP A 39 -4.96 12.87 -8.88
N ALA A 40 -6.05 13.05 -9.63
CA ALA A 40 -6.75 11.94 -10.27
C ALA A 40 -5.86 11.15 -11.26
N GLU A 41 -4.82 11.78 -11.82
CA GLU A 41 -3.85 11.11 -12.69
C GLU A 41 -2.87 10.18 -11.92
N GLU A 42 -2.78 10.33 -10.60
CA GLU A 42 -2.02 9.44 -9.71
C GLU A 42 -2.84 8.22 -9.26
N VAL A 43 -4.12 8.17 -9.58
CA VAL A 43 -5.02 7.08 -9.21
C VAL A 43 -5.16 6.07 -10.35
N GLN A 44 -4.91 4.81 -10.03
CA GLN A 44 -5.13 3.67 -10.92
C GLN A 44 -6.18 2.73 -10.31
N ILE A 45 -7.28 2.51 -11.03
CA ILE A 45 -8.28 1.52 -10.65
C ILE A 45 -7.83 0.13 -11.09
N VAL A 46 -7.95 -0.84 -10.20
CA VAL A 46 -7.57 -2.24 -10.42
C VAL A 46 -8.68 -3.18 -9.96
N SER A 47 -8.60 -4.44 -10.38
CA SER A 47 -9.52 -5.51 -9.98
C SER A 47 -9.08 -6.16 -8.66
N GLY A 48 -9.10 -5.38 -7.58
CA GLY A 48 -8.67 -5.79 -6.25
C GLY A 48 -7.18 -5.60 -5.97
N SER A 49 -6.82 -5.64 -4.68
CA SER A 49 -5.44 -5.43 -4.20
C SER A 49 -4.44 -6.44 -4.76
N GLN A 50 -4.86 -7.67 -5.00
CA GLN A 50 -3.97 -8.70 -5.57
C GLN A 50 -3.45 -8.31 -6.96
N GLN A 51 -4.27 -7.68 -7.80
CA GLN A 51 -3.81 -7.15 -9.08
C GLN A 51 -2.85 -5.97 -8.87
N ALA A 52 -3.10 -5.10 -7.90
CA ALA A 52 -2.19 -4.00 -7.58
C ALA A 52 -0.82 -4.54 -7.17
N LEU A 53 -0.77 -5.54 -6.29
CA LEU A 53 0.47 -6.15 -5.81
C LEU A 53 1.25 -6.82 -6.96
N ASP A 54 0.57 -7.56 -7.86
CA ASP A 54 1.21 -8.15 -9.05
C ASP A 54 1.79 -7.08 -9.97
N LEU A 55 1.06 -6.00 -10.23
CA LEU A 55 1.52 -4.89 -11.08
C LEU A 55 2.73 -4.16 -10.45
N ILE A 56 2.70 -3.91 -9.14
CA ILE A 56 3.81 -3.30 -8.39
C ILE A 56 5.04 -4.20 -8.48
N ALA A 57 4.88 -5.51 -8.23
CA ALA A 57 5.98 -6.45 -8.34
C ALA A 57 6.63 -6.41 -9.73
N ARG A 58 5.85 -6.52 -10.79
CA ARG A 58 6.34 -6.50 -12.18
C ARG A 58 6.99 -5.17 -12.57
N LEU A 59 6.54 -4.05 -11.99
CA LEU A 59 7.10 -2.73 -12.27
C LEU A 59 8.43 -2.49 -11.58
N PHE A 60 8.57 -2.94 -10.33
CA PHE A 60 9.71 -2.58 -9.47
C PHE A 60 10.75 -3.67 -9.31
N LEU A 61 10.39 -4.96 -9.50
CA LEU A 61 11.24 -6.09 -9.14
C LEU A 61 11.85 -6.80 -10.35
N ASN A 62 13.15 -7.08 -10.22
CA ASN A 62 13.86 -8.08 -11.00
C ASN A 62 14.27 -9.24 -10.09
N PRO A 63 14.59 -10.42 -10.65
CA PRO A 63 15.08 -11.54 -9.85
C PRO A 63 16.28 -11.16 -8.98
N GLY A 64 16.17 -11.44 -7.68
CA GLY A 64 17.20 -11.12 -6.68
C GLY A 64 17.14 -9.72 -6.07
N ASP A 65 16.25 -8.83 -6.53
CA ASP A 65 16.00 -7.56 -5.86
C ASP A 65 15.46 -7.78 -4.44
N LYS A 66 15.77 -6.86 -3.53
CA LYS A 66 15.33 -6.96 -2.13
C LYS A 66 13.96 -6.34 -1.94
N VAL A 67 13.11 -7.03 -1.17
CA VAL A 67 11.83 -6.55 -0.66
C VAL A 67 11.84 -6.69 0.86
N LEU A 68 11.56 -5.60 1.56
CA LEU A 68 11.42 -5.60 3.01
C LEU A 68 9.97 -5.97 3.35
N VAL A 69 9.79 -6.87 4.29
CA VAL A 69 8.47 -7.36 4.71
C VAL A 69 8.39 -7.46 6.22
N GLU A 70 7.21 -7.22 6.77
CA GLU A 70 6.91 -7.48 8.18
C GLU A 70 7.01 -8.99 8.46
N SER A 71 7.46 -9.35 9.65
CA SER A 71 7.47 -10.75 10.10
C SER A 71 6.60 -10.90 11.36
N PRO A 72 5.39 -11.50 11.23
CA PRO A 72 4.74 -12.06 10.03
C PRO A 72 4.09 -11.01 9.13
N THR A 73 3.80 -11.37 7.86
CA THR A 73 3.10 -10.52 6.89
C THR A 73 2.01 -11.29 6.10
N TYR A 74 1.31 -10.60 5.23
CA TYR A 74 0.24 -11.17 4.40
C TYR A 74 0.78 -12.09 3.31
N MET A 75 0.40 -13.37 3.37
CA MET A 75 0.84 -14.40 2.41
C MET A 75 0.48 -14.10 0.95
N GLY A 76 -0.67 -13.45 0.72
CA GLY A 76 -1.10 -13.12 -0.64
C GLY A 76 -0.17 -12.11 -1.32
N ALA A 77 0.48 -11.22 -0.56
CA ALA A 77 1.50 -10.32 -1.09
C ALA A 77 2.77 -11.09 -1.49
N LEU A 78 3.26 -11.97 -0.63
CA LEU A 78 4.42 -12.80 -0.93
C LEU A 78 4.19 -13.63 -2.20
N GLN A 79 3.01 -14.27 -2.34
CA GLN A 79 2.64 -15.02 -3.53
C GLN A 79 2.65 -14.19 -4.82
N ALA A 80 2.23 -12.91 -4.75
CA ALA A 80 2.30 -12.02 -5.90
C ALA A 80 3.76 -11.65 -6.23
N PHE A 81 4.57 -11.36 -5.21
CA PHE A 81 5.96 -10.94 -5.40
C PHE A 81 6.87 -12.10 -5.83
N ASP A 82 6.60 -13.33 -5.39
CA ASP A 82 7.38 -14.55 -5.73
C ASP A 82 7.52 -14.80 -7.23
N LEU A 83 6.55 -14.33 -8.02
CA LEU A 83 6.63 -14.41 -9.48
C LEU A 83 7.84 -13.64 -10.06
N CYS A 84 8.33 -12.63 -9.35
CA CYS A 84 9.51 -11.84 -9.71
C CYS A 84 10.79 -12.32 -9.01
N GLN A 85 10.74 -13.39 -8.21
CA GLN A 85 11.88 -13.99 -7.51
C GLN A 85 12.70 -13.00 -6.68
N PRO A 86 12.08 -12.20 -5.79
CA PRO A 86 12.81 -11.27 -4.94
C PRO A 86 13.56 -12.01 -3.83
N LYS A 87 14.42 -11.28 -3.13
CA LYS A 87 14.98 -11.68 -1.84
C LYS A 87 14.26 -10.92 -0.74
N TYR A 88 13.61 -11.64 0.16
CA TYR A 88 12.96 -11.01 1.31
C TYR A 88 13.98 -10.67 2.40
N VAL A 89 13.83 -9.50 2.98
CA VAL A 89 14.45 -9.10 4.23
C VAL A 89 13.32 -8.92 5.23
N GLU A 90 13.26 -9.81 6.19
CA GLU A 90 12.25 -9.79 7.24
C GLU A 90 12.58 -8.73 8.27
N LEU A 91 11.60 -7.91 8.60
CA LEU A 91 11.68 -6.86 9.60
C LEU A 91 10.91 -7.29 10.84
N ASP A 92 11.55 -7.23 11.99
CA ASP A 92 10.93 -7.60 13.26
C ASP A 92 9.76 -6.67 13.60
N CYS A 93 8.68 -7.27 14.05
CA CYS A 93 7.53 -6.59 14.64
C CYS A 93 7.50 -6.84 16.16
N ASP A 94 6.96 -5.88 16.89
CA ASP A 94 6.68 -6.00 18.31
C ASP A 94 5.17 -5.85 18.60
N GLN A 95 4.78 -5.60 19.84
CA GLN A 95 3.38 -5.45 20.23
C GLN A 95 2.69 -4.19 19.64
N GLU A 96 3.47 -3.28 19.04
CA GLU A 96 2.97 -2.06 18.38
C GLU A 96 3.13 -2.12 16.85
N GLY A 97 3.38 -3.31 16.28
CA GLY A 97 3.58 -3.54 14.85
C GLY A 97 5.03 -3.44 14.43
N LEU A 98 5.28 -3.06 13.17
CA LEU A 98 6.62 -2.96 12.60
C LEU A 98 7.52 -2.05 13.44
N ASN A 99 8.67 -2.61 13.87
CA ASN A 99 9.62 -1.88 14.71
C ASN A 99 10.59 -1.05 13.86
N PRO A 100 10.61 0.30 13.99
CA PRO A 100 11.56 1.13 13.26
C PRO A 100 13.04 0.81 13.54
N ALA A 101 13.38 0.19 14.67
CA ALA A 101 14.74 -0.23 15.00
C ALA A 101 15.19 -1.48 14.20
N ALA A 102 14.27 -2.20 13.54
CA ALA A 102 14.59 -3.35 12.70
C ALA A 102 15.28 -2.96 11.37
N PHE A 103 15.33 -1.65 11.03
CA PHE A 103 15.96 -1.19 9.79
C PHE A 103 17.47 -1.05 9.95
N GLY A 104 18.22 -2.05 9.51
CA GLY A 104 19.69 -2.10 9.51
C GLY A 104 20.29 -1.98 8.10
N GLN A 105 21.60 -2.25 8.01
CA GLN A 105 22.36 -2.16 6.74
C GLN A 105 21.85 -3.13 5.66
N GLU A 106 21.20 -4.23 6.06
CA GLU A 106 20.58 -5.22 5.18
C GLU A 106 19.42 -4.63 4.35
N CYS A 107 18.78 -3.55 4.86
CA CYS A 107 17.72 -2.83 4.16
C CYS A 107 18.20 -2.00 2.98
N ARG A 108 19.51 -1.72 2.90
CA ARG A 108 20.08 -0.94 1.79
C ARG A 108 19.85 -1.61 0.44
N ASN A 109 19.54 -0.80 -0.55
CA ASN A 109 19.23 -1.20 -1.92
C ASN A 109 17.96 -2.07 -2.02
N ALA A 110 17.09 -2.05 -1.03
CA ALA A 110 15.76 -2.62 -1.18
C ALA A 110 14.95 -1.78 -2.19
N LYS A 111 14.09 -2.42 -2.95
CA LYS A 111 13.20 -1.71 -3.88
C LYS A 111 12.05 -1.06 -3.13
N PHE A 112 11.43 -1.82 -2.23
CA PHE A 112 10.37 -1.30 -1.38
C PHE A 112 10.24 -2.11 -0.07
N ALA A 113 9.57 -1.48 0.89
CA ALA A 113 9.00 -2.16 2.06
C ALA A 113 7.49 -2.33 1.83
N TYR A 114 6.98 -3.54 2.00
CA TYR A 114 5.55 -3.83 2.02
C TYR A 114 5.05 -3.80 3.46
N VAL A 115 4.07 -2.94 3.75
CA VAL A 115 3.58 -2.68 5.11
C VAL A 115 2.05 -2.63 5.11
N ILE A 116 1.43 -3.27 6.11
CA ILE A 116 -0.01 -3.16 6.40
C ILE A 116 -0.17 -2.35 7.69
N PRO A 117 -0.36 -1.02 7.62
CA PRO A 117 -0.23 -0.16 8.78
C PRO A 117 -1.43 -0.18 9.73
N THR A 118 -2.59 -0.67 9.26
CA THR A 118 -3.85 -0.68 10.03
C THR A 118 -4.40 -2.10 10.10
N CYS A 119 -4.63 -2.61 11.31
CA CYS A 119 -5.16 -3.96 11.56
C CYS A 119 -4.42 -5.02 10.75
N ALA A 120 -3.08 -5.01 10.80
CA ALA A 120 -2.20 -5.83 9.97
C ALA A 120 -2.60 -7.31 9.94
N ASN A 121 -2.60 -7.90 8.77
CA ASN A 121 -2.83 -9.33 8.60
C ASN A 121 -1.49 -10.08 8.61
N PRO A 122 -1.23 -11.01 9.59
CA PRO A 122 -2.22 -11.66 10.46
C PRO A 122 -2.31 -11.10 11.90
N THR A 123 -1.54 -10.09 12.28
CA THR A 123 -1.36 -9.71 13.68
C THR A 123 -2.53 -8.92 14.29
N GLY A 124 -3.31 -8.21 13.47
CA GLY A 124 -4.36 -7.30 13.91
C GLY A 124 -3.83 -5.98 14.50
N LEU A 125 -2.52 -5.74 14.51
CA LEU A 125 -1.91 -4.56 15.09
C LEU A 125 -2.06 -3.33 14.18
N THR A 126 -2.11 -2.16 14.78
CA THR A 126 -2.13 -0.87 14.07
C THR A 126 -0.91 -0.06 14.47
N ILE A 127 -0.14 0.37 13.50
CA ILE A 127 1.08 1.17 13.70
C ILE A 127 0.69 2.60 14.11
N SER A 128 1.27 3.12 15.19
CA SER A 128 1.01 4.48 15.70
C SER A 128 1.49 5.57 14.72
N SER A 129 0.98 6.79 14.90
CA SER A 129 1.37 7.95 14.08
C SER A 129 2.88 8.20 14.14
N GLU A 130 3.45 8.16 15.33
CA GLU A 130 4.89 8.37 15.56
C GLU A 130 5.73 7.31 14.85
N ARG A 131 5.30 6.06 14.87
CA ARG A 131 5.99 4.98 14.16
C ARG A 131 5.87 5.12 12.65
N ARG A 132 4.70 5.52 12.13
CA ARG A 132 4.52 5.78 10.70
C ARG A 132 5.47 6.87 10.20
N GLU A 133 5.63 7.96 10.97
CA GLU A 133 6.60 9.01 10.67
C GLU A 133 8.04 8.47 10.67
N LEU A 134 8.43 7.68 11.68
CA LEU A 134 9.76 7.05 11.74
C LEU A 134 10.00 6.11 10.55
N LEU A 135 9.00 5.32 10.14
CA LEU A 135 9.10 4.43 8.98
C LEU A 135 9.29 5.23 7.68
N ALA A 136 8.55 6.34 7.52
CA ALA A 136 8.75 7.25 6.38
C ALA A 136 10.15 7.89 6.39
N GLN A 137 10.71 8.20 7.57
CA GLN A 137 12.09 8.66 7.70
C GLN A 137 13.08 7.57 7.31
N LYS A 138 12.87 6.31 7.74
CA LYS A 138 13.71 5.17 7.36
C LYS A 138 13.68 4.91 5.85
N ALA A 139 12.53 5.03 5.20
CA ALA A 139 12.44 4.92 3.75
C ALA A 139 13.32 5.96 3.04
N ARG A 140 13.35 7.20 3.51
CA ARG A 140 14.26 8.24 2.99
C ARG A 140 15.73 7.98 3.31
N GLU A 141 16.01 7.49 4.53
CA GLU A 141 17.41 7.20 4.97
C GLU A 141 18.05 6.08 4.14
N PHE A 142 17.29 5.04 3.83
CA PHE A 142 17.78 3.85 3.13
C PHE A 142 17.45 3.84 1.64
N ASP A 143 16.72 4.84 1.14
CA ASP A 143 16.34 5.04 -0.27
C ASP A 143 15.54 3.86 -0.85
N PHE A 144 14.39 3.57 -0.22
CA PHE A 144 13.42 2.60 -0.73
C PHE A 144 12.00 3.16 -0.71
N TRP A 145 11.12 2.60 -1.54
CA TRP A 145 9.70 2.93 -1.55
C TRP A 145 8.94 2.21 -0.44
N ILE A 146 7.84 2.81 0.04
CA ILE A 146 6.86 2.10 0.88
C ILE A 146 5.67 1.73 0.01
N VAL A 147 5.31 0.46 -0.01
CA VAL A 147 4.04 -0.05 -0.52
C VAL A 147 3.13 -0.24 0.69
N GLU A 148 2.26 0.73 0.89
CA GLU A 148 1.29 0.75 1.98
C GLU A 148 0.00 0.08 1.52
N ASP A 149 -0.32 -1.08 2.11
CA ASP A 149 -1.54 -1.84 1.83
C ASP A 149 -2.54 -1.60 2.98
N ASP A 150 -3.56 -0.79 2.73
CA ASP A 150 -4.52 -0.36 3.76
C ASP A 150 -5.97 -0.73 3.43
N PRO A 151 -6.32 -2.03 3.45
CA PRO A 151 -7.69 -2.48 3.21
C PRO A 151 -8.62 -2.18 4.38
N TYR A 152 -8.10 -1.83 5.55
CA TYR A 152 -8.85 -1.71 6.80
C TYR A 152 -8.93 -0.29 7.36
N GLY A 153 -8.29 0.69 6.73
CA GLY A 153 -8.19 2.07 7.24
C GLY A 153 -9.53 2.81 7.40
N GLU A 154 -10.59 2.31 6.77
CA GLU A 154 -11.94 2.84 6.96
C GLU A 154 -12.83 1.97 7.88
N ILE A 155 -12.27 0.89 8.45
CA ILE A 155 -12.98 -0.03 9.36
C ILE A 155 -12.38 0.10 10.76
N TRP A 156 -13.00 0.90 11.62
CA TRP A 156 -12.56 1.10 12.99
C TRP A 156 -13.76 1.16 13.96
N TYR A 157 -13.53 0.75 15.22
CA TYR A 157 -14.59 0.62 16.23
C TYR A 157 -14.43 1.61 17.38
N THR A 158 -13.21 2.01 17.70
CA THR A 158 -12.92 2.85 18.87
C THR A 158 -12.30 4.18 18.49
N HIS A 159 -11.27 4.16 17.69
CA HIS A 159 -10.51 5.35 17.28
C HIS A 159 -10.22 5.30 15.79
N GLU A 160 -10.28 6.46 15.16
CA GLU A 160 -9.84 6.62 13.78
C GLU A 160 -8.35 6.23 13.66
N PRO A 161 -7.96 5.44 12.64
CA PRO A 161 -6.58 5.07 12.42
C PRO A 161 -5.70 6.30 12.16
N PRO A 162 -4.40 6.24 12.48
CA PRO A 162 -3.45 7.28 12.09
C PRO A 162 -3.41 7.51 10.58
N PRO A 163 -2.98 8.69 10.12
CA PRO A 163 -2.88 8.99 8.69
C PRO A 163 -1.86 8.06 8.01
N SER A 164 -2.01 7.88 6.69
CA SER A 164 -1.06 7.14 5.86
C SER A 164 0.38 7.67 6.02
N MET A 165 1.36 6.79 5.87
CA MET A 165 2.79 7.16 5.87
C MET A 165 3.13 8.17 4.76
N ARG A 166 2.35 8.25 3.70
CA ARG A 166 2.49 9.29 2.65
C ARG A 166 2.25 10.71 3.16
N ALA A 167 1.59 10.87 4.31
CA ALA A 167 1.34 12.20 4.92
C ALA A 167 2.59 12.79 5.61
N PHE A 168 3.64 12.01 5.83
CA PHE A 168 4.92 12.38 6.45
C PHE A 168 6.03 12.47 5.41
#